data_79ee49e49ff4057e1ec8289a1786fe82
#
_entry.id   79ee49e49ff4057e1ec8289a1786fe82
#
_cell.length_a   1.000
_cell.length_b   1.000
_cell.length_c   1.000
_cell.angle_alpha   90.00
_cell.angle_beta   90.00
_cell.angle_gamma   90.00
#
_symmetry.space_group_name_H-M   'P 1'
#
loop_
_entity.id
_entity.type
_entity.pdbx_description
1 polymer ?
#
loop_
_entity_poly.entity_id
_entity_poly.type
_entity_poly.pdbx_seq_one_letter_code
_entity_poly.pdbx_strand_id
1 'polypeptide(L)'
;MIPKKIHYCWLSNDAMPEKLQRCIDSWKMKLPDYEIIKWDLKKFPLEKSIWVRQAYERKKYAFAADYIRLYALVTEGGIYLDSDVEVLKTFDDLLHLPFFICKENSPQGVEAATIGAEAGTSWLIKCLEYYNEKTFVDSSGKEQTAVLPSILQDCISRNFDICYIDSPLEFNVNKNTVFVLPMDY
;
A
#
# COMPACT_ATOMS: atom_id res chain seq x y z
N MET A 1 -12.94 -5.20 -10.62
CA MET A 1 -11.72 -5.96 -11.01
C MET A 1 -10.51 -5.07 -10.84
N ILE A 2 -9.49 -5.54 -10.16
CA ILE A 2 -8.25 -4.78 -9.90
C ILE A 2 -7.54 -4.49 -11.22
N PRO A 3 -7.21 -3.21 -11.54
CA PRO A 3 -6.48 -2.88 -12.77
C PRO A 3 -5.06 -3.48 -12.80
N LYS A 4 -4.57 -3.83 -13.99
CA LYS A 4 -3.18 -4.28 -14.20
C LYS A 4 -2.19 -3.10 -14.11
N LYS A 5 -2.11 -2.50 -12.94
CA LYS A 5 -1.21 -1.39 -12.59
C LYS A 5 -0.39 -1.76 -11.37
N ILE A 6 0.90 -1.52 -11.43
CA ILE A 6 1.82 -1.67 -10.30
C ILE A 6 2.26 -0.28 -9.87
N HIS A 7 1.94 0.11 -8.66
CA HIS A 7 2.36 1.36 -8.04
C HIS A 7 3.52 1.12 -7.09
N TYR A 8 4.53 1.98 -7.13
CA TYR A 8 5.60 2.01 -6.14
C TYR A 8 6.07 3.44 -5.88
N CYS A 9 6.66 3.69 -4.72
CA CYS A 9 7.22 4.98 -4.35
C CYS A 9 8.75 4.98 -4.46
N TRP A 10 9.30 6.04 -5.07
CA TRP A 10 10.72 6.36 -4.98
C TRP A 10 10.87 7.87 -4.86
N LEU A 11 11.04 8.35 -3.63
CA LEU A 11 11.03 9.78 -3.28
C LEU A 11 12.44 10.37 -3.12
N SER A 12 13.48 9.52 -3.03
CA SER A 12 14.87 9.99 -3.01
C SER A 12 15.30 10.47 -4.38
N ASN A 13 16.18 11.48 -4.40
CA ASN A 13 16.90 11.89 -5.61
C ASN A 13 18.10 10.99 -5.92
N ASP A 14 18.45 10.08 -5.00
CA ASP A 14 19.56 9.16 -5.19
C ASP A 14 19.22 8.09 -6.25
N ALA A 15 20.24 7.57 -6.90
CA ALA A 15 20.08 6.40 -7.75
C ALA A 15 19.53 5.22 -6.92
N MET A 16 18.63 4.46 -7.54
CA MET A 16 18.08 3.27 -6.89
C MET A 16 19.19 2.23 -6.68
N PRO A 17 19.34 1.69 -5.46
CA PRO A 17 20.28 0.62 -5.19
C PRO A 17 20.04 -0.61 -6.08
N GLU A 18 21.10 -1.29 -6.51
CA GLU A 18 21.02 -2.45 -7.40
C GLU A 18 20.08 -3.55 -6.89
N LYS A 19 20.06 -3.79 -5.58
CA LYS A 19 19.16 -4.77 -4.96
C LYS A 19 17.69 -4.44 -5.23
N LEU A 20 17.29 -3.18 -5.08
CA LEU A 20 15.92 -2.73 -5.33
C LEU A 20 15.60 -2.72 -6.83
N GLN A 21 16.59 -2.35 -7.66
CA GLN A 21 16.42 -2.42 -9.10
C GLN A 21 16.14 -3.85 -9.60
N ARG A 22 16.78 -4.87 -9.00
CA ARG A 22 16.48 -6.28 -9.29
C ARG A 22 15.04 -6.66 -8.97
N CYS A 23 14.49 -6.14 -7.87
CA CYS A 23 13.07 -6.36 -7.55
C CYS A 23 12.17 -5.76 -8.65
N ILE A 24 12.41 -4.52 -9.06
CA ILE A 24 11.64 -3.89 -10.15
C ILE A 24 11.81 -4.63 -11.48
N ASP A 25 12.99 -5.17 -11.76
CA ASP A 25 13.23 -5.96 -12.97
C ASP A 25 12.46 -7.29 -12.94
N SER A 26 12.26 -7.88 -11.76
CA SER A 26 11.36 -9.04 -11.61
C SER A 26 9.91 -8.70 -12.00
N TRP A 27 9.44 -7.48 -11.66
CA TRP A 27 8.09 -7.03 -12.04
C TRP A 27 7.94 -6.96 -13.56
N LYS A 28 8.89 -6.33 -14.25
CA LYS A 28 8.88 -6.25 -15.73
C LYS A 28 8.88 -7.62 -16.40
N MET A 29 9.61 -8.57 -15.80
CA MET A 29 9.71 -9.93 -16.31
C MET A 29 8.43 -10.75 -16.08
N LYS A 30 7.85 -10.66 -14.89
CA LYS A 30 6.72 -11.48 -14.46
C LYS A 30 5.36 -10.86 -14.78
N LEU A 31 5.31 -9.55 -14.99
CA LEU A 31 4.10 -8.76 -15.20
C LEU A 31 4.19 -7.93 -16.51
N PRO A 32 4.47 -8.56 -17.68
CA PRO A 32 4.73 -7.83 -18.92
C PRO A 32 3.53 -6.99 -19.39
N ASP A 33 2.30 -7.37 -18.98
CA ASP A 33 1.06 -6.70 -19.36
C ASP A 33 0.59 -5.66 -18.33
N TYR A 34 1.42 -5.40 -17.28
CA TYR A 34 1.07 -4.44 -16.25
C TYR A 34 1.76 -3.11 -16.49
N GLU A 35 1.04 -2.01 -16.28
CA GLU A 35 1.61 -0.68 -16.25
C GLU A 35 2.35 -0.45 -14.94
N ILE A 36 3.68 -0.21 -14.99
CA ILE A 36 4.48 0.08 -13.80
C ILE A 36 4.55 1.59 -13.59
N ILE A 37 4.00 2.08 -12.48
CA ILE A 37 3.80 3.49 -12.19
C ILE A 37 4.67 3.89 -10.98
N LYS A 38 5.68 4.71 -11.24
CA LYS A 38 6.48 5.33 -10.18
C LYS A 38 5.78 6.55 -9.60
N TRP A 39 5.65 6.59 -8.29
CA TRP A 39 5.24 7.76 -7.54
C TRP A 39 6.48 8.48 -7.02
N ASP A 40 6.73 9.66 -7.56
CA ASP A 40 7.74 10.62 -7.15
C ASP A 40 7.09 12.00 -6.95
N LEU A 41 7.88 13.04 -6.66
CA LEU A 41 7.35 14.37 -6.42
C LEU A 41 6.71 15.03 -7.65
N LYS A 42 6.96 14.52 -8.87
CA LYS A 42 6.26 15.01 -10.06
C LYS A 42 4.83 14.48 -10.12
N LYS A 43 4.63 13.20 -9.74
CA LYS A 43 3.31 12.58 -9.72
C LYS A 43 2.52 12.92 -8.47
N PHE A 44 3.19 13.07 -7.31
CA PHE A 44 2.60 13.50 -6.05
C PHE A 44 3.29 14.76 -5.51
N PRO A 45 2.81 15.97 -5.87
CA PRO A 45 3.32 17.22 -5.33
C PRO A 45 3.13 17.34 -3.81
N LEU A 46 4.11 17.88 -3.12
CA LEU A 46 4.13 17.95 -1.63
C LEU A 46 2.99 18.79 -1.05
N GLU A 47 2.41 19.69 -1.84
CA GLU A 47 1.29 20.55 -1.43
C GLU A 47 0.00 19.77 -1.18
N LYS A 48 -0.10 18.54 -1.73
CA LYS A 48 -1.29 17.70 -1.57
C LYS A 48 -1.47 17.14 -0.15
N SER A 49 -0.39 17.05 0.64
CA SER A 49 -0.45 16.49 1.99
C SER A 49 0.62 17.08 2.89
N ILE A 50 0.18 17.67 4.02
CA ILE A 50 1.08 18.17 5.05
C ILE A 50 1.93 17.03 5.65
N TRP A 51 1.34 15.86 5.82
CA TRP A 51 2.03 14.64 6.29
C TRP A 51 3.20 14.28 5.37
N VAL A 52 2.92 14.13 4.06
CA VAL A 52 3.93 13.76 3.06
C VAL A 52 5.04 14.80 3.00
N ARG A 53 4.68 16.08 2.98
CA ARG A 53 5.65 17.18 2.95
C ARG A 53 6.60 17.12 4.15
N GLN A 54 6.05 17.05 5.37
CA GLN A 54 6.86 17.03 6.59
C GLN A 54 7.74 15.79 6.70
N ALA A 55 7.22 14.61 6.33
CA ALA A 55 8.00 13.37 6.29
C ALA A 55 9.12 13.45 5.25
N TYR A 56 8.83 13.98 4.07
CA TYR A 56 9.82 14.17 3.00
C TYR A 56 10.95 15.14 3.42
N GLU A 57 10.62 16.32 3.97
CA GLU A 57 11.58 17.32 4.44
C GLU A 57 12.55 16.75 5.49
N ARG A 58 12.10 15.75 6.25
CA ARG A 58 12.91 15.03 7.24
C ARG A 58 13.60 13.79 6.69
N LYS A 59 13.51 13.55 5.37
CA LYS A 59 14.06 12.35 4.70
C LYS A 59 13.48 11.04 5.24
N LYS A 60 12.27 11.10 5.83
CA LYS A 60 11.50 9.94 6.30
C LYS A 60 10.62 9.40 5.17
N TYR A 61 11.24 8.98 4.09
CA TYR A 61 10.57 8.63 2.84
C TYR A 61 9.57 7.47 2.99
N ALA A 62 9.84 6.52 3.88
CA ALA A 62 8.91 5.43 4.16
C ALA A 62 7.55 5.96 4.66
N PHE A 63 7.53 6.89 5.61
CA PHE A 63 6.30 7.50 6.13
C PHE A 63 5.57 8.36 5.09
N ALA A 64 6.31 9.00 4.19
CA ALA A 64 5.70 9.68 3.05
C ALA A 64 5.07 8.68 2.07
N ALA A 65 5.75 7.56 1.80
CA ALA A 65 5.26 6.49 0.93
C ALA A 65 4.01 5.80 1.51
N ASP A 66 3.88 5.68 2.83
CA ASP A 66 2.69 5.12 3.50
C ASP A 66 1.40 5.86 3.13
N TYR A 67 1.45 7.20 3.07
CA TYR A 67 0.32 7.99 2.58
C TYR A 67 0.09 7.79 1.08
N ILE A 68 1.17 7.92 0.28
CA ILE A 68 1.08 7.88 -1.19
C ILE A 68 0.57 6.52 -1.67
N ARG A 69 0.95 5.43 -1.03
CA ARG A 69 0.47 4.07 -1.27
C ARG A 69 -1.05 3.98 -1.20
N LEU A 70 -1.62 4.47 -0.11
CA LEU A 70 -3.07 4.48 0.07
C LEU A 70 -3.75 5.42 -0.93
N TYR A 71 -3.18 6.60 -1.16
CA TYR A 71 -3.69 7.55 -2.14
C TYR A 71 -3.74 6.94 -3.55
N ALA A 72 -2.66 6.26 -3.98
CA ALA A 72 -2.58 5.61 -5.28
C ALA A 72 -3.68 4.56 -5.46
N LEU A 73 -3.84 3.67 -4.48
CA LEU A 73 -4.84 2.60 -4.52
C LEU A 73 -6.27 3.15 -4.46
N VAL A 74 -6.54 4.17 -3.65
CA VAL A 74 -7.87 4.79 -3.55
C VAL A 74 -8.25 5.49 -4.86
N THR A 75 -7.30 6.17 -5.50
CA THR A 75 -7.60 7.00 -6.69
C THR A 75 -7.52 6.25 -8.00
N GLU A 76 -6.59 5.33 -8.16
CA GLU A 76 -6.33 4.66 -9.43
C GLU A 76 -6.65 3.16 -9.40
N GLY A 77 -6.76 2.55 -8.23
CA GLY A 77 -6.77 1.10 -8.09
C GLY A 77 -5.46 0.48 -8.57
N GLY A 78 -5.37 -0.84 -8.57
CA GLY A 78 -4.17 -1.57 -8.97
C GLY A 78 -3.51 -2.25 -7.78
N ILE A 79 -2.22 -2.52 -7.90
CA ILE A 79 -1.42 -3.20 -6.90
C ILE A 79 -0.27 -2.28 -6.49
N TYR A 80 -0.13 -2.02 -5.20
CA TYR A 80 1.05 -1.36 -4.65
C TYR A 80 2.08 -2.40 -4.25
N LEU A 81 3.33 -2.15 -4.59
CA LEU A 81 4.49 -2.94 -4.15
C LEU A 81 5.54 -2.01 -3.53
N ASP A 82 6.09 -2.39 -2.39
CA ASP A 82 7.32 -1.76 -1.90
C ASP A 82 8.47 -2.07 -2.86
N SER A 83 9.41 -1.14 -2.99
CA SER A 83 10.51 -1.26 -3.98
C SER A 83 11.46 -2.43 -3.73
N ASP A 84 11.39 -3.06 -2.57
CA ASP A 84 12.15 -4.25 -2.18
C ASP A 84 11.38 -5.57 -2.29
N VAL A 85 10.17 -5.53 -2.80
CA VAL A 85 9.36 -6.74 -3.09
C VAL A 85 9.82 -7.36 -4.42
N GLU A 86 10.21 -8.62 -4.39
CA GLU A 86 10.46 -9.43 -5.59
C GLU A 86 9.19 -10.16 -6.02
N VAL A 87 8.81 -10.05 -7.30
CA VAL A 87 7.66 -10.76 -7.86
C VAL A 87 8.09 -12.10 -8.46
N LEU A 88 7.57 -13.18 -7.92
CA LEU A 88 7.88 -14.55 -8.35
C LEU A 88 6.88 -15.10 -9.36
N LYS A 89 5.61 -14.68 -9.27
CA LYS A 89 4.49 -15.10 -10.14
C LYS A 89 3.58 -13.91 -10.46
N THR A 90 2.71 -14.03 -11.47
CA THR A 90 1.69 -13.03 -11.79
C THR A 90 0.62 -12.93 -10.70
N PHE A 91 -0.05 -11.79 -10.63
CA PHE A 91 -1.22 -11.55 -9.76
C PHE A 91 -2.55 -11.84 -10.46
N ASP A 92 -2.54 -12.40 -11.66
CA ASP A 92 -3.75 -12.57 -12.48
C ASP A 92 -4.86 -13.35 -11.76
N ASP A 93 -4.47 -14.31 -10.89
CA ASP A 93 -5.41 -15.09 -10.08
C ASP A 93 -6.14 -14.26 -9.01
N LEU A 94 -5.65 -13.08 -8.66
CA LEU A 94 -6.22 -12.21 -7.65
C LEU A 94 -6.98 -11.01 -8.24
N LEU A 95 -6.83 -10.71 -9.53
CA LEU A 95 -7.41 -9.52 -10.15
C LEU A 95 -8.94 -9.50 -10.17
N HIS A 96 -9.58 -10.66 -10.06
CA HIS A 96 -11.04 -10.76 -10.00
C HIS A 96 -11.61 -10.31 -8.64
N LEU A 97 -10.79 -10.26 -7.60
CA LEU A 97 -11.18 -9.78 -6.28
C LEU A 97 -11.35 -8.25 -6.29
N PRO A 98 -12.19 -7.68 -5.42
CA PRO A 98 -12.28 -6.23 -5.24
C PRO A 98 -11.04 -5.65 -4.54
N PHE A 99 -10.37 -6.45 -3.73
CA PHE A 99 -9.09 -6.14 -3.10
C PHE A 99 -8.41 -7.43 -2.62
N PHE A 100 -7.11 -7.34 -2.34
CA PHE A 100 -6.39 -8.34 -1.54
C PHE A 100 -5.38 -7.65 -0.62
N ILE A 101 -5.22 -8.19 0.56
CA ILE A 101 -4.22 -7.86 1.56
C ILE A 101 -3.86 -9.16 2.27
N CYS A 102 -2.59 -9.35 2.61
CA CYS A 102 -2.10 -10.56 3.23
C CYS A 102 -1.82 -10.36 4.72
N LYS A 103 -1.75 -11.48 5.44
CA LYS A 103 -1.35 -11.51 6.82
C LYS A 103 0.15 -11.21 6.94
N GLU A 104 0.51 -10.37 7.90
CA GLU A 104 1.90 -10.18 8.30
C GLU A 104 2.38 -11.36 9.15
N ASN A 105 3.70 -11.55 9.26
CA ASN A 105 4.32 -12.56 10.14
C ASN A 105 4.16 -12.22 11.63
N SER A 106 2.96 -11.78 12.01
CA SER A 106 2.53 -11.55 13.38
C SER A 106 1.17 -12.21 13.59
N PRO A 107 0.79 -12.58 14.83
CA PRO A 107 -0.45 -13.34 15.07
C PRO A 107 -1.73 -12.69 14.54
N GLN A 108 -1.77 -11.38 14.39
CA GLN A 108 -2.97 -10.61 14.02
C GLN A 108 -2.66 -9.36 13.17
N GLY A 109 -1.52 -9.32 12.49
CA GLY A 109 -1.12 -8.18 11.66
C GLY A 109 -1.54 -8.33 10.20
N VAL A 110 -1.65 -7.20 9.51
CA VAL A 110 -1.80 -7.13 8.06
C VAL A 110 -0.54 -6.57 7.43
N GLU A 111 -0.15 -7.14 6.31
CA GLU A 111 1.03 -6.77 5.55
C GLU A 111 0.72 -5.50 4.73
N ALA A 112 1.69 -4.61 4.56
CA ALA A 112 1.49 -3.36 3.84
C ALA A 112 2.36 -3.21 2.58
N ALA A 113 3.38 -4.06 2.38
CA ALA A 113 4.27 -3.97 1.23
C ALA A 113 3.61 -4.43 -0.08
N THR A 114 2.55 -5.24 0.01
CA THR A 114 1.79 -5.74 -1.14
C THR A 114 0.29 -5.61 -0.87
N ILE A 115 -0.37 -4.69 -1.57
CA ILE A 115 -1.82 -4.47 -1.46
C ILE A 115 -2.39 -4.31 -2.86
N GLY A 116 -3.43 -5.06 -3.19
CA GLY A 116 -4.20 -4.88 -4.42
C GLY A 116 -5.62 -4.41 -4.14
N ALA A 117 -6.15 -3.48 -4.95
CA ALA A 117 -7.51 -3.00 -4.77
C ALA A 117 -8.12 -2.37 -6.03
N GLU A 118 -9.44 -2.42 -6.13
CA GLU A 118 -10.19 -1.53 -7.00
C GLU A 118 -10.12 -0.09 -6.47
N ALA A 119 -10.18 0.90 -7.37
CA ALA A 119 -10.28 2.29 -6.96
C ALA A 119 -11.55 2.51 -6.10
N GLY A 120 -11.44 3.36 -5.08
CA GLY A 120 -12.56 3.64 -4.19
C GLY A 120 -12.88 2.55 -3.16
N THR A 121 -12.00 1.59 -2.94
CA THR A 121 -12.17 0.55 -1.92
C THR A 121 -12.36 1.17 -0.53
N SER A 122 -13.49 0.87 0.12
CA SER A 122 -13.99 1.58 1.31
C SER A 122 -13.05 1.56 2.51
N TRP A 123 -12.44 0.39 2.80
CA TRP A 123 -11.51 0.30 3.94
C TRP A 123 -10.21 1.08 3.68
N LEU A 124 -9.73 1.15 2.42
CA LEU A 124 -8.57 1.97 2.06
C LEU A 124 -8.87 3.46 2.20
N ILE A 125 -10.10 3.89 1.84
CA ILE A 125 -10.55 5.27 2.06
C ILE A 125 -10.49 5.60 3.55
N LYS A 126 -11.00 4.72 4.42
CA LYS A 126 -10.93 4.92 5.88
C LYS A 126 -9.50 4.98 6.41
N CYS A 127 -8.60 4.16 5.88
CA CYS A 127 -7.18 4.21 6.24
C CYS A 127 -6.51 5.51 5.73
N LEU A 128 -6.88 6.00 4.55
CA LEU A 128 -6.37 7.27 4.03
C LEU A 128 -6.90 8.46 4.86
N GLU A 129 -8.18 8.43 5.28
CA GLU A 129 -8.77 9.43 6.16
C GLU A 129 -8.04 9.59 7.50
N TYR A 130 -7.35 8.55 7.98
CA TYR A 130 -6.48 8.63 9.16
C TYR A 130 -5.50 9.79 9.12
N TYR A 131 -5.04 10.17 7.92
CA TYR A 131 -4.04 11.20 7.72
C TYR A 131 -4.61 12.61 7.52
N ASN A 132 -5.94 12.76 7.31
CA ASN A 132 -6.55 14.03 6.87
C ASN A 132 -6.29 15.20 7.83
N GLU A 133 -6.27 14.94 9.14
CA GLU A 133 -6.05 15.98 10.17
C GLU A 133 -4.72 15.76 10.92
N LYS A 134 -3.86 14.89 10.40
CA LYS A 134 -2.60 14.56 11.05
C LYS A 134 -1.42 15.22 10.38
N THR A 135 -0.49 15.60 11.22
CA THR A 135 0.82 16.08 10.82
C THR A 135 1.86 15.00 11.17
N PHE A 136 2.88 14.84 10.33
CA PHE A 136 3.99 13.93 10.63
C PHE A 136 4.80 14.41 11.84
N VAL A 137 4.81 15.72 12.06
CA VAL A 137 5.45 16.35 13.20
C VAL A 137 4.38 17.07 14.01
N ASP A 138 4.27 16.76 15.30
CA ASP A 138 3.33 17.41 16.20
C ASP A 138 3.78 18.82 16.59
N SER A 139 2.95 19.52 17.37
CA SER A 139 3.21 20.89 17.84
C SER A 139 4.44 21.01 18.76
N SER A 140 4.93 19.89 19.33
CA SER A 140 6.16 19.85 20.13
C SER A 140 7.42 19.60 19.30
N GLY A 141 7.27 19.32 17.99
CA GLY A 141 8.36 18.96 17.09
C GLY A 141 8.70 17.47 17.08
N LYS A 142 7.90 16.62 17.73
CA LYS A 142 8.10 15.18 17.77
C LYS A 142 7.53 14.51 16.52
N GLU A 143 8.30 13.60 15.92
CA GLU A 143 7.88 12.82 14.77
C GLU A 143 6.91 11.70 15.17
N GLN A 144 5.95 11.44 14.31
CA GLN A 144 5.08 10.26 14.41
C GLN A 144 5.86 9.00 14.01
N THR A 145 5.69 7.93 14.79
CA THR A 145 6.45 6.68 14.60
C THR A 145 5.55 5.47 14.31
N ALA A 146 4.23 5.67 14.24
CA ALA A 146 3.30 4.61 13.89
C ALA A 146 3.57 4.15 12.45
N VAL A 147 3.84 2.87 12.28
CA VAL A 147 4.06 2.23 10.96
C VAL A 147 2.74 1.84 10.32
N LEU A 148 2.71 1.80 8.98
CA LEU A 148 1.47 1.56 8.24
C LEU A 148 0.76 0.25 8.60
N PRO A 149 1.41 -0.91 8.78
CA PRO A 149 0.73 -2.13 9.21
C PRO A 149 -0.13 -1.93 10.47
N SER A 150 0.41 -1.24 11.49
CA SER A 150 -0.33 -0.94 12.71
C SER A 150 -1.51 0.03 12.47
N ILE A 151 -1.31 1.03 11.59
CA ILE A 151 -2.38 1.97 11.21
C ILE A 151 -3.51 1.24 10.47
N LEU A 152 -3.16 0.35 9.52
CA LEU A 152 -4.13 -0.47 8.79
C LEU A 152 -4.92 -1.36 9.75
N GLN A 153 -4.22 -2.09 10.62
CA GLN A 153 -4.85 -2.98 11.60
C GLN A 153 -5.84 -2.23 12.49
N ASP A 154 -5.42 -1.07 13.02
CA ASP A 154 -6.26 -0.21 13.85
C ASP A 154 -7.47 0.34 13.09
N CYS A 155 -7.27 0.86 11.88
CA CYS A 155 -8.34 1.42 11.07
C CYS A 155 -9.35 0.35 10.64
N ILE A 156 -8.87 -0.82 10.21
CA ILE A 156 -9.73 -1.91 9.79
C ILE A 156 -10.54 -2.42 10.99
N SER A 157 -9.89 -2.76 12.10
CA SER A 157 -10.56 -3.34 13.27
C SER A 157 -11.61 -2.43 13.94
N ARG A 158 -11.48 -1.11 13.77
CA ARG A 158 -12.46 -0.13 14.31
C ARG A 158 -13.67 0.07 13.42
N ASN A 159 -13.58 -0.22 12.13
CA ASN A 159 -14.60 0.14 11.15
C ASN A 159 -15.18 -1.06 10.39
N PHE A 160 -14.49 -2.20 10.41
CA PHE A 160 -14.82 -3.39 9.64
C PHE A 160 -14.57 -4.65 10.45
N ASP A 161 -15.27 -5.72 10.11
CA ASP A 161 -14.93 -7.06 10.56
C ASP A 161 -13.69 -7.55 9.82
N ILE A 162 -12.80 -8.27 10.49
CA ILE A 162 -11.63 -8.90 9.87
C ILE A 162 -11.89 -10.39 9.77
N CYS A 163 -11.75 -10.93 8.56
CA CYS A 163 -11.87 -12.36 8.31
C CYS A 163 -10.58 -12.88 7.65
N TYR A 164 -9.85 -13.73 8.37
CA TYR A 164 -8.71 -14.44 7.82
C TYR A 164 -9.21 -15.67 7.06
N ILE A 165 -8.81 -15.79 5.82
CA ILE A 165 -9.19 -16.88 4.91
C ILE A 165 -7.96 -17.63 4.44
N ASP A 166 -8.11 -18.92 4.10
CA ASP A 166 -7.01 -19.76 3.65
C ASP A 166 -6.84 -19.74 2.12
N SER A 167 -7.86 -19.27 1.41
CA SER A 167 -7.85 -19.22 -0.06
C SER A 167 -8.66 -18.04 -0.60
N PRO A 168 -8.27 -17.43 -1.74
CA PRO A 168 -9.08 -16.45 -2.45
C PRO A 168 -10.49 -16.94 -2.81
N LEU A 169 -10.70 -18.26 -2.90
CA LEU A 169 -12.01 -18.84 -3.18
C LEU A 169 -13.02 -18.66 -2.03
N GLU A 170 -12.55 -18.41 -0.82
CA GLU A 170 -13.38 -18.13 0.35
C GLU A 170 -13.82 -16.65 0.43
N PHE A 171 -13.31 -15.82 -0.48
CA PHE A 171 -13.64 -14.41 -0.51
C PHE A 171 -15.14 -14.23 -0.80
N ASN A 172 -15.84 -13.59 0.14
CA ASN A 172 -17.25 -13.24 -0.02
C ASN A 172 -17.41 -11.72 -0.04
N VAL A 173 -17.98 -11.18 -1.11
CA VAL A 173 -18.17 -9.73 -1.24
C VAL A 173 -19.13 -9.23 -0.16
N ASN A 174 -18.56 -8.69 0.90
CA ASN A 174 -19.30 -8.06 2.00
C ASN A 174 -18.65 -6.68 2.28
N LYS A 175 -19.47 -5.63 2.26
CA LYS A 175 -19.00 -4.25 2.44
C LYS A 175 -18.43 -3.96 3.83
N ASN A 176 -18.75 -4.78 4.80
CA ASN A 176 -18.34 -4.57 6.20
C ASN A 176 -17.15 -5.47 6.61
N THR A 177 -16.69 -6.37 5.76
CA THR A 177 -15.63 -7.33 6.10
C THR A 177 -14.41 -7.11 5.23
N VAL A 178 -13.25 -7.03 5.86
CA VAL A 178 -11.94 -7.11 5.19
C VAL A 178 -11.41 -8.54 5.29
N PHE A 179 -11.30 -9.18 4.14
CA PHE A 179 -10.74 -10.53 4.03
C PHE A 179 -9.23 -10.44 3.89
N VAL A 180 -8.52 -11.19 4.72
CA VAL A 180 -7.05 -11.23 4.79
C VAL A 180 -6.56 -12.59 4.36
N LEU A 181 -5.77 -12.62 3.29
CA LEU A 181 -5.16 -13.83 2.73
C LEU A 181 -3.98 -14.32 3.59
N PRO A 182 -3.57 -15.59 3.44
CA PRO A 182 -2.33 -16.10 4.03
C PRO A 182 -1.10 -15.32 3.57
N MET A 183 -0.01 -15.49 4.28
CA MET A 183 1.26 -14.77 4.05
C MET A 183 1.99 -15.22 2.77
N ASP A 184 1.67 -16.38 2.24
CA ASP A 184 2.31 -17.01 1.09
C ASP A 184 1.60 -16.72 -0.26
N TYR A 185 0.64 -15.80 -0.24
CA TYR A 185 0.00 -15.22 -1.44
C TYR A 185 0.64 -13.89 -1.87
#